data_e6c54a8e0c01fcef6c36f87ade061d40
#
_entry.id   e6c54a8e0c01fcef6c36f87ade061d40
#
_cell.length_a   1.000
_cell.length_b   1.000
_cell.length_c   1.000
_cell.angle_alpha   90.00
_cell.angle_beta   90.00
_cell.angle_gamma   90.00
#
_symmetry.space_group_name_H-M   'P 1'
#
loop_
_entity.id
_entity.type
_entity.pdbx_description
1 polymer ?
#
loop_
_entity_poly.entity_id
_entity_poly.type
_entity_poly.pdbx_seq_one_letter_code
_entity_poly.pdbx_strand_id
1 'polypeptide(L)'
;MRRLLTSSLPAAYFAYSHRVAAFSNNLPPLTAVRRLTMTSTSEDLVDVDCNLLHNDLISMMDISSLDFDDIQAPLKILHHPSTRSIKAVISPSSSIEESEQTLSLLQNCTSRERNHMRIKTTVGVHPYSSEEEALTPENLDKLRSMLNDSNNNEIISCIGETGLDYSEGFPDKQYQLKWFKSQLDLAFEFGLPIFLHERLAFEDTLKCIDEAVERHEGQASPKIIVHCYTGTFLECIEYMNRGYYLSVSGFILKKGDDADEVRKCLREGIIPLERLMIETDAPYMGFAGNKDSFFEAEGDSFASLPSKKRKRLKSQYPNTPSSLQLVLEATCNQLNIGLNERCEEMISLDQLAASTTQAATDFFRL
;
A
#
# COMPACT_ATOMS: atom_id res chain seq x y z
N MET A 1 -25.37 11.49 -47.83
CA MET A 1 -26.14 11.66 -46.59
C MET A 1 -25.37 11.01 -45.45
N ARG A 2 -24.56 11.79 -44.73
CA ARG A 2 -23.87 11.33 -43.49
C ARG A 2 -24.81 11.65 -42.31
N ARG A 3 -25.27 10.62 -41.61
CA ARG A 3 -25.96 10.79 -40.34
C ARG A 3 -24.92 11.00 -39.21
N LEU A 4 -24.95 12.16 -38.62
CA LEU A 4 -24.30 12.48 -37.38
C LEU A 4 -25.03 11.74 -36.24
N LEU A 5 -24.37 10.78 -35.60
CA LEU A 5 -24.81 10.19 -34.35
C LEU A 5 -24.31 11.12 -33.22
N THR A 6 -25.21 11.91 -32.69
CA THR A 6 -25.01 12.63 -31.42
C THR A 6 -25.20 11.61 -30.29
N SER A 7 -24.13 11.13 -29.66
CA SER A 7 -24.20 10.38 -28.45
C SER A 7 -24.47 11.35 -27.28
N SER A 8 -25.67 11.27 -26.73
CA SER A 8 -26.02 11.96 -25.49
C SER A 8 -25.30 11.26 -24.34
N LEU A 9 -24.42 11.97 -23.66
CA LEU A 9 -23.81 11.55 -22.40
C LEU A 9 -24.90 11.30 -21.35
N PRO A 10 -24.79 10.25 -20.51
CA PRO A 10 -25.79 9.96 -19.48
C PRO A 10 -25.94 11.12 -18.48
N ALA A 11 -27.18 11.35 -18.01
CA ALA A 11 -27.51 12.40 -17.04
C ALA A 11 -26.71 12.28 -15.72
N ALA A 12 -26.19 11.11 -15.40
CA ALA A 12 -25.27 10.85 -14.29
C ALA A 12 -23.96 11.65 -14.42
N TYR A 13 -23.45 11.88 -15.63
CA TYR A 13 -22.23 12.66 -15.85
C TYR A 13 -22.41 14.14 -15.50
N PHE A 14 -23.59 14.70 -15.74
CA PHE A 14 -23.90 16.09 -15.39
C PHE A 14 -24.11 16.30 -13.91
N ALA A 15 -24.71 15.34 -13.20
CA ALA A 15 -24.86 15.39 -11.74
C ALA A 15 -23.50 15.29 -11.02
N TYR A 16 -22.56 14.53 -11.60
CA TYR A 16 -21.21 14.33 -11.09
C TYR A 16 -20.34 15.59 -11.28
N SER A 17 -20.40 16.24 -12.46
CA SER A 17 -19.65 17.47 -12.72
C SER A 17 -20.06 18.64 -11.83
N HIS A 18 -21.35 18.72 -11.45
CA HIS A 18 -21.83 19.71 -10.49
C HIS A 18 -21.39 19.42 -9.04
N ARG A 19 -21.23 18.17 -8.65
CA ARG A 19 -20.66 17.79 -7.34
C ARG A 19 -19.16 18.09 -7.28
N VAL A 20 -18.39 17.82 -8.32
CA VAL A 20 -16.96 18.14 -8.39
C VAL A 20 -16.71 19.65 -8.29
N ALA A 21 -17.52 20.48 -8.97
CA ALA A 21 -17.42 21.93 -8.89
C ALA A 21 -17.82 22.51 -7.51
N ALA A 22 -18.71 21.84 -6.79
CA ALA A 22 -19.06 22.21 -5.41
C ALA A 22 -17.99 21.77 -4.39
N PHE A 23 -17.21 20.73 -4.72
CA PHE A 23 -16.21 20.16 -3.82
C PHE A 23 -14.89 20.94 -3.85
N SER A 24 -14.47 21.46 -5.00
CA SER A 24 -13.29 22.32 -5.11
C SER A 24 -13.40 23.61 -4.29
N ASN A 25 -14.63 24.02 -3.93
CA ASN A 25 -14.88 25.18 -3.09
C ASN A 25 -15.00 24.88 -1.58
N ASN A 26 -14.98 23.60 -1.17
CA ASN A 26 -15.17 23.16 0.23
C ASN A 26 -14.01 22.33 0.78
N LEU A 27 -12.93 22.12 0.02
CA LEU A 27 -11.72 21.53 0.59
C LEU A 27 -11.15 22.51 1.61
N PRO A 28 -10.90 22.11 2.86
CA PRO A 28 -10.21 22.98 3.79
C PRO A 28 -8.83 23.29 3.19
N PRO A 29 -8.36 24.54 3.26
CA PRO A 29 -7.03 24.89 2.77
C PRO A 29 -6.01 24.00 3.49
N LEU A 30 -5.02 23.50 2.75
CA LEU A 30 -3.86 22.72 3.25
C LEU A 30 -3.10 23.41 4.41
N THR A 31 -3.46 24.66 4.73
CA THR A 31 -2.91 25.49 5.81
C THR A 31 -3.21 24.98 7.23
N ALA A 32 -4.00 23.94 7.42
CA ALA A 32 -4.25 23.33 8.72
C ALA A 32 -3.28 22.17 9.04
N VAL A 33 -2.09 22.14 8.44
CA VAL A 33 -1.00 21.32 8.99
C VAL A 33 -0.69 21.91 10.37
N ARG A 34 -1.28 21.33 11.42
CA ARG A 34 -0.80 21.54 12.80
C ARG A 34 0.72 21.43 12.70
N ARG A 35 1.44 22.46 13.11
CA ARG A 35 2.88 22.37 13.32
C ARG A 35 3.13 21.19 14.26
N LEU A 36 3.29 20.02 13.65
CA LEU A 36 3.78 18.86 14.34
C LEU A 36 5.23 19.19 14.68
N THR A 37 5.48 19.52 15.93
CA THR A 37 6.82 19.58 16.50
C THR A 37 7.35 18.15 16.62
N MET A 38 7.46 17.46 15.50
CA MET A 38 8.11 16.16 15.45
C MET A 38 9.51 16.35 14.88
N THR A 39 10.47 15.83 15.59
CA THR A 39 11.88 15.66 15.18
C THR A 39 12.01 14.43 14.25
N SER A 40 11.01 14.15 13.41
CA SER A 40 11.13 13.12 12.40
C SER A 40 12.03 13.67 11.29
N THR A 41 13.07 12.92 11.01
CA THR A 41 13.94 13.13 9.87
C THR A 41 13.48 12.24 8.74
N SER A 42 13.94 12.45 7.51
CA SER A 42 13.74 11.51 6.39
C SER A 42 14.25 10.07 6.67
N GLU A 43 14.74 9.84 7.87
CA GLU A 43 15.24 8.55 8.37
C GLU A 43 14.21 7.76 9.18
N ASP A 44 12.97 8.21 9.34
CA ASP A 44 11.94 7.54 10.14
C ASP A 44 10.71 7.16 9.29
N LEU A 45 10.93 6.45 8.18
CA LEU A 45 9.87 6.08 7.24
C LEU A 45 9.12 4.81 7.66
N VAL A 46 7.87 4.70 7.23
CA VAL A 46 7.05 3.48 7.30
C VAL A 46 6.80 2.98 5.89
N ASP A 47 7.19 1.73 5.62
CA ASP A 47 6.80 1.00 4.41
C ASP A 47 5.49 0.27 4.69
N VAL A 48 4.38 0.78 4.13
CA VAL A 48 3.07 0.21 4.47
C VAL A 48 2.71 -1.03 3.65
N ASP A 49 3.59 -1.44 2.74
CA ASP A 49 3.51 -2.71 2.05
C ASP A 49 4.90 -3.22 1.63
N CYS A 50 5.33 -4.30 2.29
CA CYS A 50 6.53 -5.05 1.92
C CYS A 50 6.34 -6.53 2.23
N ASN A 51 6.28 -7.36 1.20
CA ASN A 51 5.97 -8.78 1.29
C ASN A 51 7.19 -9.60 1.76
N LEU A 52 7.52 -9.55 3.06
CA LEU A 52 8.74 -10.09 3.65
C LEU A 52 8.91 -11.61 3.42
N LEU A 53 7.81 -12.37 3.34
CA LEU A 53 7.85 -13.82 3.08
C LEU A 53 8.03 -14.17 1.60
N HIS A 54 7.99 -13.21 0.69
CA HIS A 54 8.09 -13.50 -0.74
C HIS A 54 9.49 -14.00 -1.12
N ASN A 55 9.56 -15.18 -1.76
CA ASN A 55 10.81 -15.85 -2.09
C ASN A 55 11.78 -15.00 -2.92
N ASP A 56 11.27 -14.18 -3.86
CA ASP A 56 12.13 -13.34 -4.68
C ASP A 56 12.74 -12.18 -3.88
N LEU A 57 12.06 -11.69 -2.84
CA LEU A 57 12.62 -10.70 -1.93
C LEU A 57 13.67 -11.35 -1.01
N ILE A 58 13.39 -12.54 -0.47
CA ILE A 58 14.34 -13.32 0.34
C ILE A 58 15.61 -13.59 -0.47
N SER A 59 15.47 -14.03 -1.73
CA SER A 59 16.59 -14.35 -2.63
C SER A 59 17.45 -13.12 -3.00
N MET A 60 16.94 -11.91 -2.80
CA MET A 60 17.79 -10.72 -2.96
C MET A 60 18.95 -10.70 -1.97
N MET A 61 18.80 -11.31 -0.80
CA MET A 61 19.85 -11.37 0.20
C MET A 61 20.92 -12.44 -0.13
N ASP A 62 20.64 -13.40 -1.01
CA ASP A 62 21.63 -14.40 -1.49
C ASP A 62 22.73 -13.76 -2.34
N ILE A 63 22.51 -12.55 -2.85
CA ILE A 63 23.51 -11.81 -3.64
C ILE A 63 24.25 -10.77 -2.79
N SER A 64 23.82 -10.55 -1.55
CA SER A 64 24.52 -9.67 -0.62
C SER A 64 25.86 -10.28 -0.20
N SER A 65 26.86 -9.44 -0.07
CA SER A 65 28.16 -9.82 0.50
C SER A 65 28.19 -9.68 2.03
N LEU A 66 27.13 -9.15 2.60
CA LEU A 66 26.99 -8.92 4.03
C LEU A 66 26.51 -10.19 4.72
N ASP A 67 27.05 -10.44 5.91
CA ASP A 67 26.74 -11.62 6.70
C ASP A 67 25.55 -11.34 7.65
N PHE A 68 24.49 -12.11 7.48
CA PHE A 68 23.29 -12.10 8.31
C PHE A 68 22.86 -13.53 8.71
N ASP A 69 23.84 -14.43 8.93
CA ASP A 69 23.55 -15.85 9.15
C ASP A 69 22.74 -16.14 10.41
N ASP A 70 22.82 -15.26 11.41
CA ASP A 70 22.04 -15.34 12.65
C ASP A 70 20.63 -14.72 12.56
N ILE A 71 20.22 -14.23 11.39
CA ILE A 71 18.91 -13.61 11.14
C ILE A 71 18.03 -14.53 10.28
N GLN A 72 16.75 -14.67 10.64
CA GLN A 72 15.79 -15.43 9.85
C GLN A 72 15.67 -14.87 8.42
N ALA A 73 15.62 -15.74 7.42
CA ALA A 73 15.69 -15.36 6.01
C ALA A 73 14.76 -14.22 5.59
N PRO A 74 13.46 -14.18 5.98
CA PRO A 74 12.56 -13.10 5.60
C PRO A 74 12.95 -11.74 6.19
N LEU A 75 13.68 -11.72 7.31
CA LEU A 75 14.05 -10.49 8.01
C LEU A 75 15.41 -9.93 7.58
N LYS A 76 16.23 -10.69 6.86
CA LYS A 76 17.58 -10.27 6.44
C LYS A 76 17.58 -8.95 5.67
N ILE A 77 16.60 -8.74 4.80
CA ILE A 77 16.51 -7.53 3.98
C ILE A 77 16.38 -6.24 4.83
N LEU A 78 15.79 -6.34 6.02
CA LEU A 78 15.62 -5.23 6.95
C LEU A 78 16.94 -4.84 7.66
N HIS A 79 17.95 -5.70 7.63
CA HIS A 79 19.29 -5.42 8.14
C HIS A 79 20.22 -4.82 7.08
N HIS A 80 19.80 -4.80 5.83
CA HIS A 80 20.62 -4.24 4.78
C HIS A 80 20.78 -2.70 4.96
N PRO A 81 21.99 -2.12 4.82
CA PRO A 81 22.21 -0.70 5.09
C PRO A 81 21.35 0.26 4.27
N SER A 82 20.85 -0.19 3.12
CA SER A 82 19.95 0.60 2.26
C SER A 82 18.53 0.77 2.81
N THR A 83 18.17 0.06 3.88
CA THR A 83 16.85 0.17 4.53
C THR A 83 16.89 0.96 5.84
N ARG A 84 18.02 1.60 6.17
CA ARG A 84 18.24 2.31 7.44
C ARG A 84 17.23 3.41 7.75
N SER A 85 16.62 4.01 6.73
CA SER A 85 15.57 5.04 6.88
C SER A 85 14.20 4.45 7.27
N ILE A 86 14.03 3.14 7.21
CA ILE A 86 12.75 2.49 7.52
C ILE A 86 12.73 2.14 9.01
N LYS A 87 11.67 2.53 9.71
CA LYS A 87 11.48 2.24 11.15
C LYS A 87 10.30 1.31 11.43
N ALA A 88 9.40 1.19 10.47
CA ALA A 88 8.31 0.24 10.56
C ALA A 88 7.95 -0.32 9.18
N VAL A 89 7.43 -1.54 9.18
CA VAL A 89 7.00 -2.25 7.98
C VAL A 89 5.66 -2.91 8.26
N ILE A 90 4.74 -2.80 7.32
CA ILE A 90 3.58 -3.68 7.25
C ILE A 90 3.91 -4.74 6.21
N SER A 91 3.88 -6.00 6.64
CA SER A 91 4.02 -7.15 5.73
C SER A 91 2.65 -7.79 5.58
N PRO A 92 1.88 -7.45 4.53
CA PRO A 92 0.57 -8.02 4.33
C PRO A 92 0.67 -9.50 4.01
N SER A 93 -0.42 -10.23 4.27
CA SER A 93 -0.53 -11.65 3.93
C SER A 93 -1.56 -11.83 2.83
N SER A 94 -1.25 -12.65 1.84
CA SER A 94 -2.09 -12.90 0.67
C SER A 94 -2.96 -14.16 0.78
N SER A 95 -2.71 -15.00 1.80
CA SER A 95 -3.38 -16.28 2.00
C SER A 95 -3.50 -16.65 3.49
N ILE A 96 -4.31 -17.65 3.80
CA ILE A 96 -4.42 -18.19 5.17
C ILE A 96 -3.06 -18.75 5.62
N GLU A 97 -2.41 -19.51 4.74
CA GLU A 97 -1.09 -20.09 5.03
C GLU A 97 -0.05 -19.01 5.29
N GLU A 98 0.01 -17.98 4.47
CA GLU A 98 0.94 -16.87 4.65
C GLU A 98 0.64 -16.07 5.92
N SER A 99 -0.65 -15.89 6.27
CA SER A 99 -1.05 -15.29 7.54
C SER A 99 -0.50 -16.08 8.74
N GLU A 100 -0.65 -17.41 8.74
CA GLU A 100 -0.12 -18.29 9.78
C GLU A 100 1.42 -18.20 9.87
N GLN A 101 2.10 -18.22 8.73
CA GLN A 101 3.57 -18.15 8.65
C GLN A 101 4.08 -16.80 9.15
N THR A 102 3.49 -15.69 8.74
CA THR A 102 3.88 -14.34 9.14
C THR A 102 3.66 -14.13 10.64
N LEU A 103 2.52 -14.57 11.18
CA LEU A 103 2.23 -14.51 12.61
C LEU A 103 3.25 -15.34 13.40
N SER A 104 3.54 -16.56 12.97
CA SER A 104 4.56 -17.41 13.61
C SER A 104 5.95 -16.77 13.59
N LEU A 105 6.34 -16.18 12.46
CA LEU A 105 7.61 -15.46 12.35
C LEU A 105 7.67 -14.31 13.36
N LEU A 106 6.65 -13.46 13.41
CA LEU A 106 6.65 -12.25 14.22
C LEU A 106 6.48 -12.53 15.74
N GLN A 107 5.77 -13.60 16.11
CA GLN A 107 5.69 -14.06 17.52
C GLN A 107 7.04 -14.56 18.05
N ASN A 108 7.82 -15.22 17.19
CA ASN A 108 9.05 -15.90 17.59
C ASN A 108 10.33 -15.09 17.36
N CYS A 109 10.26 -13.97 16.60
CA CYS A 109 11.44 -13.14 16.36
C CYS A 109 11.73 -12.16 17.50
N THR A 110 13.00 -11.96 17.77
CA THR A 110 13.49 -10.97 18.75
C THR A 110 13.48 -9.55 18.15
N SER A 111 13.57 -8.54 19.02
CA SER A 111 13.75 -7.14 18.60
C SER A 111 15.01 -6.95 17.74
N ARG A 112 16.10 -7.69 18.04
CA ARG A 112 17.33 -7.66 17.24
C ARG A 112 17.10 -8.22 15.85
N GLU A 113 16.41 -9.35 15.69
CA GLU A 113 16.11 -9.94 14.38
C GLU A 113 15.22 -9.04 13.53
N ARG A 114 14.38 -8.23 14.14
CA ARG A 114 13.60 -7.18 13.45
C ARG A 114 14.38 -5.89 13.19
N ASN A 115 15.68 -5.87 13.45
CA ASN A 115 16.51 -4.65 13.38
C ASN A 115 15.91 -3.47 14.18
N HIS A 116 15.29 -3.76 15.33
CA HIS A 116 14.53 -2.82 16.17
C HIS A 116 13.37 -2.11 15.45
N MET A 117 12.99 -2.54 14.24
CA MET A 117 11.82 -2.02 13.53
C MET A 117 10.53 -2.54 14.13
N ARG A 118 9.47 -1.75 14.00
CA ARG A 118 8.11 -2.23 14.24
C ARG A 118 7.64 -2.96 12.98
N ILE A 119 7.28 -4.23 13.12
CA ILE A 119 6.73 -5.01 12.02
C ILE A 119 5.33 -5.45 12.42
N LYS A 120 4.36 -5.16 11.58
CA LYS A 120 3.00 -5.66 11.70
C LYS A 120 2.57 -6.39 10.44
N THR A 121 1.50 -7.14 10.55
CA THR A 121 0.94 -7.89 9.42
C THR A 121 -0.56 -7.68 9.32
N THR A 122 -1.15 -8.23 8.27
CA THR A 122 -2.58 -8.37 8.08
C THR A 122 -2.97 -9.85 8.16
N VAL A 123 -4.26 -10.13 8.28
CA VAL A 123 -4.82 -11.48 8.21
C VAL A 123 -5.93 -11.47 7.19
N GLY A 124 -5.78 -12.24 6.10
CA GLY A 124 -6.76 -12.23 5.04
C GLY A 124 -6.44 -13.16 3.87
N VAL A 125 -7.27 -13.06 2.84
CA VAL A 125 -7.15 -13.77 1.57
C VAL A 125 -7.26 -12.76 0.43
N HIS A 126 -6.16 -12.61 -0.28
CA HIS A 126 -6.01 -11.74 -1.44
C HIS A 126 -6.85 -12.25 -2.63
N PRO A 127 -7.32 -11.41 -3.54
CA PRO A 127 -8.05 -11.82 -4.73
C PRO A 127 -7.36 -12.96 -5.52
N TYR A 128 -6.04 -12.92 -5.62
CA TYR A 128 -5.25 -13.95 -6.31
C TYR A 128 -5.41 -15.35 -5.70
N SER A 129 -5.49 -15.46 -4.38
CA SER A 129 -5.60 -16.73 -3.65
C SER A 129 -7.06 -17.22 -3.48
N SER A 130 -8.03 -16.44 -3.91
CA SER A 130 -9.46 -16.64 -3.60
C SER A 130 -10.09 -17.91 -4.19
N GLU A 131 -9.53 -18.46 -5.26
CA GLU A 131 -10.00 -19.72 -5.88
C GLU A 131 -9.30 -20.93 -5.26
N GLU A 132 -7.98 -20.85 -5.04
CA GLU A 132 -7.18 -21.91 -4.45
C GLU A 132 -7.58 -22.14 -2.98
N GLU A 133 -7.74 -21.06 -2.22
CA GLU A 133 -8.28 -21.09 -0.88
C GLU A 133 -9.79 -20.89 -0.89
N ALA A 134 -10.53 -21.94 -1.28
CA ALA A 134 -11.99 -21.85 -1.33
C ALA A 134 -12.58 -21.36 -0.01
N LEU A 135 -13.57 -20.46 -0.09
CA LEU A 135 -14.30 -20.00 1.09
C LEU A 135 -15.15 -21.15 1.66
N THR A 136 -14.68 -21.77 2.73
CA THR A 136 -15.36 -22.77 3.52
C THR A 136 -15.53 -22.29 4.96
N PRO A 137 -16.48 -22.86 5.74
CA PRO A 137 -16.55 -22.54 7.17
C PRO A 137 -15.22 -22.75 7.90
N GLU A 138 -14.49 -23.83 7.58
CA GLU A 138 -13.22 -24.17 8.21
C GLU A 138 -12.13 -23.12 7.90
N ASN A 139 -12.06 -22.64 6.67
CA ASN A 139 -11.09 -21.61 6.28
C ASN A 139 -11.43 -20.25 6.90
N LEU A 140 -12.71 -19.91 6.98
CA LEU A 140 -13.14 -18.69 7.66
C LEU A 140 -12.88 -18.78 9.18
N ASP A 141 -13.07 -19.96 9.79
CA ASP A 141 -12.79 -20.18 11.21
C ASP A 141 -11.29 -20.12 11.51
N LYS A 142 -10.40 -20.48 10.57
CA LYS A 142 -8.95 -20.27 10.72
C LYS A 142 -8.62 -18.79 10.84
N LEU A 143 -9.16 -17.93 9.94
CA LEU A 143 -8.97 -16.48 10.05
C LEU A 143 -9.50 -15.96 11.40
N ARG A 144 -10.70 -16.35 11.82
CA ARG A 144 -11.24 -15.99 13.13
C ARG A 144 -10.36 -16.44 14.30
N SER A 145 -9.79 -17.63 14.21
CA SER A 145 -8.91 -18.16 15.25
C SER A 145 -7.64 -17.31 15.40
N MET A 146 -7.01 -16.92 14.28
CA MET A 146 -5.86 -16.02 14.29
C MET A 146 -6.19 -14.65 14.88
N LEU A 147 -7.37 -14.10 14.54
CA LEU A 147 -7.85 -12.80 15.02
C LEU A 147 -8.25 -12.82 16.51
N ASN A 148 -8.69 -13.96 17.03
CA ASN A 148 -9.05 -14.14 18.44
C ASN A 148 -7.87 -14.45 19.35
N ASP A 149 -6.70 -14.84 18.81
CA ASP A 149 -5.53 -15.12 19.62
C ASP A 149 -4.94 -13.82 20.16
N SER A 150 -4.98 -13.66 21.47
CA SER A 150 -4.48 -12.48 22.15
C SER A 150 -2.98 -12.21 21.93
N ASN A 151 -2.20 -13.23 21.59
CA ASN A 151 -0.79 -13.08 21.24
C ASN A 151 -0.59 -12.29 19.93
N ASN A 152 -1.62 -12.22 19.11
CA ASN A 152 -1.60 -11.55 17.83
C ASN A 152 -2.04 -10.07 17.89
N ASN A 153 -2.62 -9.60 18.99
CA ASN A 153 -3.21 -8.26 19.12
C ASN A 153 -2.25 -7.11 18.77
N GLU A 154 -0.97 -7.27 19.13
CA GLU A 154 0.07 -6.27 18.84
C GLU A 154 0.72 -6.46 17.47
N ILE A 155 0.44 -7.60 16.80
CA ILE A 155 1.04 -7.98 15.52
C ILE A 155 0.09 -7.68 14.36
N ILE A 156 -1.19 -8.06 14.50
CA ILE A 156 -2.20 -7.83 13.47
C ILE A 156 -2.63 -6.37 13.48
N SER A 157 -2.60 -5.74 12.33
CA SER A 157 -3.03 -4.34 12.15
C SER A 157 -4.34 -4.20 11.38
N CYS A 158 -4.61 -5.10 10.43
CA CYS A 158 -5.76 -5.00 9.52
C CYS A 158 -6.30 -6.38 9.13
N ILE A 159 -7.55 -6.40 8.67
CA ILE A 159 -8.06 -7.46 7.82
C ILE A 159 -7.54 -7.21 6.40
N GLY A 160 -6.93 -8.22 5.80
CA GLY A 160 -6.37 -8.14 4.45
C GLY A 160 -5.08 -8.98 4.31
N GLU A 161 -4.45 -8.93 3.18
CA GLU A 161 -4.83 -8.17 1.99
C GLU A 161 -6.11 -8.74 1.41
N THR A 162 -7.10 -7.91 1.13
CA THR A 162 -8.40 -8.35 0.64
C THR A 162 -8.97 -7.36 -0.37
N GLY A 163 -9.87 -7.79 -1.22
CA GLY A 163 -10.49 -6.91 -2.20
C GLY A 163 -10.82 -7.60 -3.51
N LEU A 164 -10.71 -6.86 -4.61
CA LEU A 164 -11.05 -7.33 -5.95
C LEU A 164 -9.98 -6.90 -6.97
N ASP A 165 -9.59 -7.82 -7.85
CA ASP A 165 -8.75 -7.56 -9.00
C ASP A 165 -9.33 -8.26 -10.24
N TYR A 166 -9.77 -7.47 -11.22
CA TYR A 166 -10.34 -7.99 -12.46
C TYR A 166 -9.33 -7.99 -13.62
N SER A 167 -8.05 -7.94 -13.30
CA SER A 167 -6.98 -8.08 -14.29
C SER A 167 -6.94 -9.48 -14.88
N GLU A 168 -6.43 -9.58 -16.10
CA GLU A 168 -6.21 -10.87 -16.76
C GLU A 168 -5.28 -11.77 -15.91
N GLY A 169 -5.66 -13.02 -15.74
CA GLY A 169 -4.90 -14.02 -14.98
C GLY A 169 -5.30 -14.14 -13.50
N PHE A 170 -6.20 -13.30 -13.01
CA PHE A 170 -6.78 -13.45 -11.68
C PHE A 170 -7.96 -14.44 -11.68
N PRO A 171 -8.30 -15.03 -10.52
CA PRO A 171 -9.47 -15.88 -10.36
C PRO A 171 -10.77 -15.21 -10.77
N ASP A 172 -11.78 -16.04 -11.11
CA ASP A 172 -13.12 -15.55 -11.44
C ASP A 172 -13.67 -14.67 -10.29
N LYS A 173 -14.29 -13.57 -10.67
CA LYS A 173 -14.82 -12.58 -9.72
C LYS A 173 -15.76 -13.15 -8.66
N GLN A 174 -16.44 -14.27 -8.94
CA GLN A 174 -17.33 -14.91 -7.96
C GLN A 174 -16.59 -15.43 -6.72
N TYR A 175 -15.34 -15.91 -6.86
CA TYR A 175 -14.52 -16.35 -5.73
C TYR A 175 -14.02 -15.12 -4.95
N GLN A 176 -13.53 -14.11 -5.65
CA GLN A 176 -13.06 -12.86 -5.07
C GLN A 176 -14.20 -12.17 -4.28
N LEU A 177 -15.39 -12.00 -4.85
CA LEU A 177 -16.54 -11.37 -4.21
C LEU A 177 -16.97 -12.09 -2.93
N LYS A 178 -16.96 -13.43 -2.90
CA LYS A 178 -17.30 -14.19 -1.70
C LYS A 178 -16.32 -13.91 -0.57
N TRP A 179 -15.01 -14.00 -0.84
CA TRP A 179 -13.99 -13.73 0.14
C TRP A 179 -14.02 -12.27 0.61
N PHE A 180 -14.11 -11.32 -0.32
CA PHE A 180 -14.13 -9.90 0.05
C PHE A 180 -15.30 -9.58 0.98
N LYS A 181 -16.51 -10.02 0.67
CA LYS A 181 -17.69 -9.82 1.53
C LYS A 181 -17.52 -10.45 2.93
N SER A 182 -16.96 -11.66 3.00
CA SER A 182 -16.72 -12.31 4.30
C SER A 182 -15.65 -11.60 5.12
N GLN A 183 -14.62 -11.06 4.49
CA GLN A 183 -13.56 -10.32 5.16
C GLN A 183 -14.01 -8.91 5.58
N LEU A 184 -14.92 -8.28 4.84
CA LEU A 184 -15.61 -7.07 5.30
C LEU A 184 -16.39 -7.35 6.59
N ASP A 185 -17.14 -8.46 6.65
CA ASP A 185 -17.86 -8.84 7.86
C ASP A 185 -16.92 -9.12 9.04
N LEU A 186 -15.74 -9.76 8.82
CA LEU A 186 -14.70 -9.91 9.84
C LEU A 186 -14.16 -8.57 10.33
N ALA A 187 -13.98 -7.59 9.44
CA ALA A 187 -13.50 -6.27 9.84
C ALA A 187 -14.46 -5.56 10.80
N PHE A 188 -15.78 -5.70 10.60
CA PHE A 188 -16.79 -5.23 11.55
C PHE A 188 -16.79 -6.06 12.85
N GLU A 189 -16.73 -7.39 12.76
CA GLU A 189 -16.72 -8.31 13.91
C GLU A 189 -15.56 -8.00 14.88
N PHE A 190 -14.37 -7.70 14.35
CA PHE A 190 -13.17 -7.47 15.16
C PHE A 190 -12.81 -5.97 15.34
N GLY A 191 -13.54 -5.06 14.71
CA GLY A 191 -13.25 -3.63 14.77
C GLY A 191 -11.86 -3.27 14.22
N LEU A 192 -11.39 -4.01 13.22
CA LEU A 192 -10.09 -3.82 12.59
C LEU A 192 -10.22 -3.04 11.27
N PRO A 193 -9.20 -2.24 10.92
CA PRO A 193 -9.13 -1.60 9.60
C PRO A 193 -9.06 -2.63 8.47
N ILE A 194 -9.31 -2.17 7.24
CA ILE A 194 -9.21 -2.98 6.01
C ILE A 194 -7.99 -2.52 5.21
N PHE A 195 -7.14 -3.47 4.82
CA PHE A 195 -6.07 -3.32 3.86
C PHE A 195 -6.60 -3.78 2.51
N LEU A 196 -7.02 -2.81 1.69
CA LEU A 196 -7.82 -3.06 0.49
C LEU A 196 -6.95 -3.10 -0.76
N HIS A 197 -6.98 -4.22 -1.47
CA HIS A 197 -6.56 -4.36 -2.85
C HIS A 197 -7.72 -4.05 -3.80
N GLU A 198 -7.55 -3.09 -4.69
CA GLU A 198 -8.52 -2.81 -5.73
C GLU A 198 -7.83 -2.55 -7.07
N ARG A 199 -8.19 -3.32 -8.07
CA ARG A 199 -7.74 -3.09 -9.44
C ARG A 199 -8.82 -3.46 -10.45
N LEU A 200 -9.17 -2.49 -11.31
CA LEU A 200 -10.20 -2.65 -12.37
C LEU A 200 -11.57 -3.13 -11.85
N ALA A 201 -11.85 -2.92 -10.56
CA ALA A 201 -13.02 -3.46 -9.88
C ALA A 201 -13.78 -2.42 -9.02
N PHE A 202 -13.53 -1.14 -9.26
CA PHE A 202 -13.98 0.00 -8.45
C PHE A 202 -15.46 -0.08 -8.06
N GLU A 203 -16.37 -0.23 -9.04
CA GLU A 203 -17.83 -0.23 -8.81
C GLU A 203 -18.27 -1.40 -7.90
N ASP A 204 -17.77 -2.62 -8.17
CA ASP A 204 -18.10 -3.79 -7.36
C ASP A 204 -17.46 -3.69 -5.96
N THR A 205 -16.30 -3.07 -5.84
CA THR A 205 -15.63 -2.81 -4.56
C THR A 205 -16.47 -1.88 -3.68
N LEU A 206 -16.86 -0.73 -4.20
CA LEU A 206 -17.72 0.21 -3.46
C LEU A 206 -19.05 -0.41 -3.08
N LYS A 207 -19.67 -1.15 -4.00
CA LYS A 207 -20.92 -1.85 -3.74
C LYS A 207 -20.78 -2.86 -2.59
N CYS A 208 -19.72 -3.66 -2.56
CA CYS A 208 -19.49 -4.62 -1.47
C CYS A 208 -19.32 -3.94 -0.12
N ILE A 209 -18.60 -2.81 -0.09
CA ILE A 209 -18.40 -2.02 1.13
C ILE A 209 -19.73 -1.41 1.59
N ASP A 210 -20.52 -0.81 0.69
CA ASP A 210 -21.80 -0.21 1.01
C ASP A 210 -22.77 -1.27 1.56
N GLU A 211 -22.86 -2.44 0.91
CA GLU A 211 -23.65 -3.59 1.39
C GLU A 211 -23.19 -4.07 2.78
N ALA A 212 -21.89 -4.03 3.08
CA ALA A 212 -21.39 -4.40 4.41
C ALA A 212 -21.76 -3.35 5.47
N VAL A 213 -21.64 -2.06 5.16
CA VAL A 213 -22.08 -0.98 6.05
C VAL A 213 -23.57 -1.09 6.36
N GLU A 214 -24.40 -1.38 5.37
CA GLU A 214 -25.84 -1.59 5.57
C GLU A 214 -26.14 -2.81 6.46
N ARG A 215 -25.43 -3.95 6.26
CA ARG A 215 -25.60 -5.15 7.11
C ARG A 215 -25.22 -4.92 8.56
N HIS A 216 -24.26 -4.03 8.81
CA HIS A 216 -23.73 -3.70 10.13
C HIS A 216 -24.19 -2.32 10.63
N GLU A 217 -25.39 -1.90 10.25
CA GLU A 217 -25.96 -0.63 10.65
C GLU A 217 -25.88 -0.43 12.18
N GLY A 218 -25.43 0.74 12.61
CA GLY A 218 -25.24 1.09 14.02
C GLY A 218 -23.85 0.74 14.59
N GLN A 219 -23.01 0.03 13.85
CA GLN A 219 -21.61 -0.16 14.21
C GLN A 219 -20.72 0.92 13.56
N ALA A 220 -19.55 1.18 14.16
CA ALA A 220 -18.56 2.07 13.55
C ALA A 220 -17.97 1.37 12.31
N SER A 221 -17.99 2.06 11.17
CA SER A 221 -17.37 1.55 9.95
C SER A 221 -15.86 1.42 10.12
N PRO A 222 -15.25 0.29 9.66
CA PRO A 222 -13.81 0.13 9.65
C PRO A 222 -13.12 1.23 8.84
N LYS A 223 -11.94 1.66 9.28
CA LYS A 223 -11.06 2.48 8.43
C LYS A 223 -10.59 1.63 7.25
N ILE A 224 -10.41 2.25 6.09
CA ILE A 224 -9.96 1.56 4.87
C ILE A 224 -8.75 2.28 4.32
N ILE A 225 -7.70 1.52 4.00
CA ILE A 225 -6.62 1.96 3.14
C ILE A 225 -6.72 1.23 1.79
N VAL A 226 -6.78 1.99 0.70
CA VAL A 226 -6.59 1.46 -0.65
C VAL A 226 -5.09 1.48 -0.91
N HIS A 227 -4.46 0.30 -0.79
CA HIS A 227 -3.02 0.21 -0.96
C HIS A 227 -2.64 0.20 -2.45
N CYS A 228 -1.39 0.54 -2.73
CA CYS A 228 -0.80 0.52 -4.07
C CYS A 228 -1.71 1.14 -5.14
N TYR A 229 -2.20 2.36 -4.87
CA TYR A 229 -3.20 2.98 -5.73
C TYR A 229 -2.74 3.11 -7.18
N THR A 230 -3.51 2.53 -8.10
CA THR A 230 -3.28 2.56 -9.54
C THR A 230 -4.50 2.99 -10.35
N GLY A 231 -5.54 3.46 -9.65
CA GLY A 231 -6.81 3.87 -10.26
C GLY A 231 -6.76 5.27 -10.88
N THR A 232 -7.93 5.72 -11.32
CA THR A 232 -8.12 7.00 -12.00
C THR A 232 -8.26 8.17 -11.02
N PHE A 233 -8.09 9.38 -11.55
CA PHE A 233 -8.32 10.61 -10.78
C PHE A 233 -9.73 10.70 -10.18
N LEU A 234 -10.75 10.23 -10.90
CA LEU A 234 -12.14 10.28 -10.45
C LEU A 234 -12.41 9.26 -9.33
N GLU A 235 -11.86 8.08 -9.41
CA GLU A 235 -11.93 7.07 -8.36
C GLU A 235 -11.22 7.54 -7.09
N CYS A 236 -10.08 8.22 -7.22
CA CYS A 236 -9.38 8.85 -6.11
C CYS A 236 -10.27 9.84 -5.36
N ILE A 237 -10.97 10.72 -6.09
CA ILE A 237 -11.92 11.68 -5.49
C ILE A 237 -12.98 10.94 -4.68
N GLU A 238 -13.55 9.87 -5.20
CA GLU A 238 -14.59 9.12 -4.50
C GLU A 238 -14.05 8.44 -3.23
N TYR A 239 -12.86 7.84 -3.28
CA TYR A 239 -12.22 7.29 -2.08
C TYR A 239 -11.96 8.36 -1.02
N MET A 240 -11.51 9.55 -1.43
CA MET A 240 -11.28 10.66 -0.50
C MET A 240 -12.58 11.18 0.11
N ASN A 241 -13.68 11.24 -0.67
CA ASN A 241 -15.01 11.60 -0.19
C ASN A 241 -15.53 10.64 0.88
N ARG A 242 -15.19 9.35 0.77
CA ARG A 242 -15.54 8.32 1.74
C ARG A 242 -14.65 8.31 2.98
N GLY A 243 -13.59 9.14 2.98
CA GLY A 243 -12.67 9.25 4.11
C GLY A 243 -11.62 8.15 4.17
N TYR A 244 -11.37 7.45 3.06
CA TYR A 244 -10.36 6.39 2.98
C TYR A 244 -8.95 6.96 2.95
N TYR A 245 -7.98 6.10 3.24
CA TYR A 245 -6.56 6.36 3.10
C TYR A 245 -6.06 5.78 1.79
N LEU A 246 -5.00 6.35 1.25
CA LEU A 246 -4.34 5.84 0.03
C LEU A 246 -2.85 5.73 0.26
N SER A 247 -2.24 4.66 -0.27
CA SER A 247 -0.79 4.59 -0.41
C SER A 247 -0.37 4.68 -1.87
N VAL A 248 0.80 5.26 -2.09
CA VAL A 248 1.44 5.35 -3.39
C VAL A 248 2.76 4.59 -3.38
N SER A 249 3.02 3.89 -4.48
CA SER A 249 4.18 3.04 -4.66
C SER A 249 5.10 3.54 -5.80
N GLY A 250 6.09 2.75 -6.16
CA GLY A 250 6.92 2.97 -7.34
C GLY A 250 6.14 3.09 -8.66
N PHE A 251 4.83 2.85 -8.65
CA PHE A 251 3.97 3.04 -9.80
C PHE A 251 4.01 4.47 -10.36
N ILE A 252 4.08 5.47 -9.48
CA ILE A 252 4.19 6.89 -9.89
C ILE A 252 5.48 7.23 -10.64
N LEU A 253 6.48 6.34 -10.61
CA LEU A 253 7.76 6.48 -11.33
C LEU A 253 7.74 5.74 -12.69
N LYS A 254 6.68 4.99 -12.98
CA LYS A 254 6.48 4.34 -14.27
C LYS A 254 5.99 5.34 -15.32
N LYS A 255 6.16 4.98 -16.59
CA LYS A 255 5.62 5.73 -17.73
C LYS A 255 4.24 5.17 -18.08
N GLY A 256 3.35 6.02 -18.55
CA GLY A 256 2.03 5.64 -19.03
C GLY A 256 0.91 6.48 -18.44
N ASP A 257 -0.23 6.46 -19.12
CA ASP A 257 -1.40 7.28 -18.79
C ASP A 257 -1.96 6.92 -17.40
N ASP A 258 -1.97 5.64 -17.02
CA ASP A 258 -2.45 5.20 -15.71
C ASP A 258 -1.60 5.80 -14.56
N ALA A 259 -0.27 5.81 -14.73
CA ALA A 259 0.61 6.44 -13.74
C ALA A 259 0.48 7.98 -13.75
N ASP A 260 0.10 8.58 -14.89
CA ASP A 260 -0.21 10.00 -14.99
C ASP A 260 -1.48 10.37 -14.22
N GLU A 261 -2.50 9.51 -14.19
CA GLU A 261 -3.70 9.69 -13.38
C GLU A 261 -3.36 9.76 -11.90
N VAL A 262 -2.53 8.85 -11.38
CA VAL A 262 -2.09 8.87 -9.97
C VAL A 262 -1.24 10.11 -9.67
N ARG A 263 -0.31 10.47 -10.57
CA ARG A 263 0.46 11.72 -10.43
C ARG A 263 -0.44 12.95 -10.40
N LYS A 264 -1.53 12.94 -11.17
CA LYS A 264 -2.54 14.00 -11.17
C LYS A 264 -3.26 14.11 -9.82
N CYS A 265 -3.61 12.98 -9.18
CA CYS A 265 -4.20 13.01 -7.83
C CYS A 265 -3.30 13.76 -6.83
N LEU A 266 -1.99 13.55 -6.90
CA LEU A 266 -1.00 14.23 -6.06
C LEU A 266 -0.89 15.72 -6.42
N ARG A 267 -0.78 16.07 -7.70
CA ARG A 267 -0.63 17.47 -8.16
C ARG A 267 -1.85 18.32 -7.83
N GLU A 268 -3.04 17.77 -8.02
CA GLU A 268 -4.30 18.48 -7.71
C GLU A 268 -4.59 18.55 -6.19
N GLY A 269 -3.78 17.89 -5.35
CA GLY A 269 -3.93 17.91 -3.90
C GLY A 269 -5.22 17.22 -3.43
N ILE A 270 -5.71 16.24 -4.18
CA ILE A 270 -6.94 15.49 -3.84
C ILE A 270 -6.75 14.64 -2.60
N ILE A 271 -5.53 14.12 -2.38
CA ILE A 271 -5.21 13.25 -1.26
C ILE A 271 -4.68 14.13 -0.11
N PRO A 272 -5.42 14.29 1.01
CA PRO A 272 -4.93 14.99 2.18
C PRO A 272 -3.69 14.30 2.76
N LEU A 273 -2.69 15.06 3.20
CA LEU A 273 -1.43 14.50 3.71
C LEU A 273 -1.63 13.54 4.90
N GLU A 274 -2.63 13.79 5.71
CA GLU A 274 -3.01 12.93 6.85
C GLU A 274 -3.66 11.59 6.43
N ARG A 275 -3.89 11.40 5.12
CA ARG A 275 -4.43 10.16 4.54
C ARG A 275 -3.54 9.58 3.44
N LEU A 276 -2.41 10.22 3.18
CA LEU A 276 -1.43 9.77 2.21
C LEU A 276 -0.36 8.93 2.90
N MET A 277 -0.09 7.75 2.37
CA MET A 277 0.99 6.87 2.80
C MET A 277 1.88 6.50 1.62
N ILE A 278 3.04 5.95 1.90
CA ILE A 278 3.99 5.46 0.90
C ILE A 278 4.34 4.01 1.16
N GLU A 279 4.64 3.29 0.09
CA GLU A 279 5.01 1.88 0.16
C GLU A 279 5.96 1.49 -0.97
N THR A 280 6.60 0.35 -0.80
CA THR A 280 7.38 -0.25 -1.88
C THR A 280 6.59 -1.29 -2.67
N ASP A 281 5.63 -1.96 -2.04
CA ASP A 281 4.98 -3.16 -2.55
C ASP A 281 6.02 -4.20 -3.02
N ALA A 282 7.15 -4.24 -2.31
CA ALA A 282 8.24 -5.15 -2.67
C ALA A 282 7.82 -6.62 -2.47
N PRO A 283 8.10 -7.48 -3.45
CA PRO A 283 8.98 -7.36 -4.63
C PRO A 283 8.34 -6.75 -5.88
N TYR A 284 7.08 -6.34 -5.83
CA TYR A 284 6.33 -5.78 -6.95
C TYR A 284 6.65 -4.29 -7.17
N MET A 285 5.92 -3.62 -8.03
CA MET A 285 5.99 -2.17 -8.33
C MET A 285 7.39 -1.59 -8.56
N GLY A 286 8.33 -2.42 -9.02
CA GLY A 286 9.67 -1.96 -9.37
C GLY A 286 9.68 -0.99 -10.56
N PHE A 287 10.66 -0.11 -10.56
CA PHE A 287 10.92 0.92 -11.58
C PHE A 287 12.42 1.04 -11.87
N ALA A 288 12.80 1.84 -12.85
CA ALA A 288 14.20 2.03 -13.19
C ALA A 288 14.96 2.71 -12.04
N GLY A 289 16.02 2.08 -11.54
CA GLY A 289 16.83 2.57 -10.43
C GLY A 289 16.34 2.17 -9.01
N ASN A 290 15.24 1.42 -8.90
CA ASN A 290 14.67 1.00 -7.62
C ASN A 290 15.63 0.26 -6.67
N LYS A 291 16.73 -0.27 -7.17
CA LYS A 291 17.76 -0.97 -6.39
C LYS A 291 19.12 -0.28 -6.37
N ASP A 292 19.21 0.98 -6.82
CA ASP A 292 20.52 1.64 -6.90
C ASP A 292 21.14 1.80 -5.50
N SER A 293 20.38 2.22 -4.48
CA SER A 293 20.85 2.31 -3.10
C SER A 293 21.22 0.95 -2.49
N PHE A 294 20.53 -0.13 -2.86
CA PHE A 294 20.91 -1.49 -2.47
C PHE A 294 22.30 -1.84 -3.01
N PHE A 295 22.54 -1.65 -4.30
CA PHE A 295 23.84 -1.98 -4.90
C PHE A 295 24.94 -1.00 -4.53
N GLU A 296 24.64 0.23 -4.21
CA GLU A 296 25.61 1.19 -3.64
C GLU A 296 26.12 0.71 -2.27
N ALA A 297 25.24 0.20 -1.42
CA ALA A 297 25.61 -0.36 -0.12
C ALA A 297 26.46 -1.63 -0.24
N GLU A 298 26.32 -2.42 -1.31
CA GLU A 298 27.16 -3.60 -1.63
C GLU A 298 28.56 -3.21 -2.15
N GLY A 299 28.76 -1.96 -2.57
CA GLY A 299 30.07 -1.42 -2.93
C GLY A 299 30.87 -2.24 -3.95
N ASP A 300 32.13 -2.53 -3.61
CA ASP A 300 33.06 -3.25 -4.50
C ASP A 300 32.61 -4.66 -4.85
N SER A 301 31.85 -5.33 -3.98
CA SER A 301 31.29 -6.66 -4.25
C SER A 301 30.40 -6.65 -5.48
N PHE A 302 29.47 -5.69 -5.55
CA PHE A 302 28.62 -5.56 -6.74
C PHE A 302 29.42 -5.05 -7.94
N ALA A 303 30.35 -4.10 -7.75
CA ALA A 303 31.18 -3.54 -8.82
C ALA A 303 32.05 -4.59 -9.51
N SER A 304 32.53 -5.59 -8.77
CA SER A 304 33.37 -6.69 -9.28
C SER A 304 32.62 -7.73 -10.13
N LEU A 305 31.27 -7.76 -10.08
CA LEU A 305 30.48 -8.69 -10.86
C LEU A 305 30.58 -8.44 -12.37
N PRO A 306 30.51 -9.49 -13.22
CA PRO A 306 30.46 -9.32 -14.67
C PRO A 306 29.35 -8.37 -15.11
N SER A 307 29.60 -7.50 -16.08
CA SER A 307 28.67 -6.46 -16.57
C SER A 307 27.28 -7.05 -16.92
N LYS A 308 27.22 -8.23 -17.54
CA LYS A 308 25.95 -8.91 -17.87
C LYS A 308 25.17 -9.28 -16.61
N LYS A 309 25.85 -9.75 -15.54
CA LYS A 309 25.21 -10.09 -14.26
C LYS A 309 24.70 -8.84 -13.58
N ARG A 310 25.50 -7.76 -13.50
CA ARG A 310 25.07 -6.47 -12.94
C ARG A 310 23.83 -5.92 -13.64
N LYS A 311 23.81 -5.94 -14.99
CA LYS A 311 22.65 -5.49 -15.78
C LYS A 311 21.39 -6.31 -15.47
N ARG A 312 21.50 -7.63 -15.29
CA ARG A 312 20.36 -8.48 -14.92
C ARG A 312 19.86 -8.17 -13.51
N LEU A 313 20.75 -7.96 -12.56
CA LEU A 313 20.39 -7.62 -11.17
C LEU A 313 19.73 -6.24 -11.05
N LYS A 314 20.10 -5.29 -11.92
CA LYS A 314 19.45 -3.97 -12.02
C LYS A 314 18.11 -3.98 -12.79
N SER A 315 17.52 -5.16 -13.07
CA SER A 315 16.14 -5.25 -13.58
C SER A 315 15.16 -4.67 -12.57
N GLN A 316 14.00 -4.21 -13.03
CA GLN A 316 13.01 -3.60 -12.14
C GLN A 316 12.46 -4.59 -11.11
N TYR A 317 12.33 -5.86 -11.48
CA TYR A 317 11.89 -6.93 -10.59
C TYR A 317 13.09 -7.80 -10.14
N PRO A 318 13.10 -8.29 -8.89
CA PRO A 318 12.25 -7.86 -7.78
C PRO A 318 12.56 -6.42 -7.33
N ASN A 319 11.54 -5.72 -6.83
CA ASN A 319 11.73 -4.48 -6.08
C ASN A 319 12.27 -4.79 -4.68
N THR A 320 12.78 -3.80 -3.97
CA THR A 320 13.29 -3.95 -2.60
C THR A 320 12.86 -2.77 -1.72
N PRO A 321 12.77 -2.94 -0.39
CA PRO A 321 12.42 -1.85 0.53
C PRO A 321 13.33 -0.62 0.40
N SER A 322 14.54 -0.80 -0.12
CA SER A 322 15.49 0.30 -0.38
C SER A 322 14.97 1.37 -1.36
N SER A 323 13.89 1.05 -2.10
CA SER A 323 13.27 2.00 -3.04
C SER A 323 12.31 2.99 -2.38
N LEU A 324 11.95 2.81 -1.09
CA LEU A 324 10.97 3.64 -0.40
C LEU A 324 11.34 5.14 -0.41
N GLN A 325 12.63 5.45 -0.22
CA GLN A 325 13.12 6.82 -0.28
C GLN A 325 12.85 7.48 -1.64
N LEU A 326 13.02 6.73 -2.73
CA LEU A 326 12.76 7.24 -4.09
C LEU A 326 11.25 7.46 -4.32
N VAL A 327 10.41 6.63 -3.73
CA VAL A 327 8.95 6.84 -3.75
C VAL A 327 8.57 8.11 -2.99
N LEU A 328 9.15 8.34 -1.81
CA LEU A 328 8.95 9.57 -1.03
C LEU A 328 9.35 10.81 -1.85
N GLU A 329 10.55 10.80 -2.45
CA GLU A 329 11.08 11.91 -3.25
C GLU A 329 10.20 12.20 -4.47
N ALA A 330 9.75 11.15 -5.17
CA ALA A 330 8.85 11.28 -6.31
C ALA A 330 7.49 11.85 -5.90
N THR A 331 6.94 11.39 -4.78
CA THR A 331 5.68 11.89 -4.22
C THR A 331 5.80 13.36 -3.85
N CYS A 332 6.86 13.75 -3.14
CA CYS A 332 7.14 15.13 -2.79
C CYS A 332 7.25 16.03 -4.03
N ASN A 333 7.93 15.55 -5.07
CA ASN A 333 8.05 16.27 -6.33
C ASN A 333 6.69 16.50 -7.01
N GLN A 334 5.83 15.47 -7.06
CA GLN A 334 4.51 15.63 -7.67
C GLN A 334 3.61 16.61 -6.90
N LEU A 335 3.61 16.54 -5.57
CA LEU A 335 2.89 17.50 -4.72
C LEU A 335 3.38 18.93 -4.96
N ASN A 336 4.70 19.12 -5.00
CA ASN A 336 5.31 20.44 -5.19
C ASN A 336 5.07 21.03 -6.58
N ILE A 337 4.97 20.21 -7.63
CA ILE A 337 4.53 20.66 -8.96
C ILE A 337 3.14 21.32 -8.84
N GLY A 338 2.19 20.64 -8.24
CA GLY A 338 0.83 21.16 -8.08
C GLY A 338 0.74 22.37 -7.15
N LEU A 339 1.46 22.37 -6.03
CA LEU A 339 1.53 23.52 -5.10
C LEU A 339 2.11 24.75 -5.81
N ASN A 340 3.18 24.59 -6.59
CA ASN A 340 3.76 25.69 -7.36
C ASN A 340 2.80 26.25 -8.42
N GLU A 341 2.06 25.38 -9.12
CA GLU A 341 1.03 25.78 -10.10
C GLU A 341 -0.10 26.59 -9.47
N ARG A 342 -0.46 26.32 -8.20
CA ARG A 342 -1.45 27.05 -7.41
C ARG A 342 -0.87 28.24 -6.65
N CYS A 343 0.44 28.53 -6.78
CA CYS A 343 1.16 29.56 -6.02
C CYS A 343 1.04 29.35 -4.48
N GLU A 344 1.04 28.09 -4.04
CA GLU A 344 1.04 27.69 -2.64
C GLU A 344 2.45 27.39 -2.13
N GLU A 345 2.64 27.35 -0.80
CA GLU A 345 3.93 27.03 -0.20
C GLU A 345 4.30 25.58 -0.44
N MET A 346 5.54 25.34 -0.94
CA MET A 346 6.04 23.99 -1.20
C MET A 346 6.30 23.24 0.12
N ILE A 347 6.08 21.93 0.08
CA ILE A 347 6.38 21.01 1.17
C ILE A 347 7.82 20.52 1.08
N SER A 348 8.52 20.45 2.21
CA SER A 348 9.84 19.82 2.27
C SER A 348 9.72 18.29 2.31
N LEU A 349 10.81 17.61 1.98
CA LEU A 349 10.86 16.13 2.05
C LEU A 349 10.63 15.64 3.48
N ASP A 350 11.22 16.31 4.48
CA ASP A 350 11.04 15.97 5.90
C ASP A 350 9.58 16.17 6.37
N GLN A 351 8.92 17.21 5.89
CA GLN A 351 7.50 17.43 6.19
C GLN A 351 6.62 16.31 5.61
N LEU A 352 6.90 15.89 4.36
CA LEU A 352 6.17 14.76 3.77
C LEU A 352 6.47 13.45 4.50
N ALA A 353 7.74 13.17 4.80
CA ALA A 353 8.14 11.99 5.58
C ALA A 353 7.41 11.92 6.92
N ALA A 354 7.38 13.03 7.65
CA ALA A 354 6.67 13.12 8.93
C ALA A 354 5.15 12.90 8.78
N SER A 355 4.53 13.48 7.74
CA SER A 355 3.08 13.35 7.51
C SER A 355 2.70 11.93 7.13
N THR A 356 3.42 11.29 6.20
CA THR A 356 3.13 9.91 5.76
C THR A 356 3.40 8.90 6.88
N THR A 357 4.46 9.10 7.66
CA THR A 357 4.77 8.29 8.84
C THR A 357 3.69 8.42 9.91
N GLN A 358 3.20 9.65 10.18
CA GLN A 358 2.13 9.87 11.15
C GLN A 358 0.82 9.22 10.68
N ALA A 359 0.45 9.39 9.40
CA ALA A 359 -0.73 8.75 8.82
C ALA A 359 -0.69 7.22 8.99
N ALA A 360 0.46 6.60 8.69
CA ALA A 360 0.66 5.17 8.87
C ALA A 360 0.61 4.76 10.35
N THR A 361 1.25 5.53 11.24
CA THR A 361 1.26 5.28 12.69
C THR A 361 -0.16 5.29 13.26
N ASP A 362 -0.97 6.28 12.90
CA ASP A 362 -2.35 6.44 13.40
C ASP A 362 -3.30 5.37 12.83
N PHE A 363 -3.03 4.92 11.61
CA PHE A 363 -3.85 3.91 10.95
C PHE A 363 -3.53 2.49 11.46
N PHE A 364 -2.25 2.12 11.47
CA PHE A 364 -1.78 0.77 11.83
C PHE A 364 -1.48 0.59 13.32
N ARG A 365 -1.61 1.64 14.13
CA ARG A 365 -1.29 1.64 15.58
C ARG A 365 0.17 1.22 15.84
N LEU A 366 1.10 1.86 15.12
CA LEU A 366 2.55 1.62 15.24
C LEU A 366 3.15 2.26 16.47
#